data_8e041404a416c43e442e3938bf2baa94
#
_entry.id   8e041404a416c43e442e3938bf2baa94
#
_cell.length_a   1.000
_cell.length_b   1.000
_cell.length_c   1.000
_cell.angle_alpha   90.00
_cell.angle_beta   90.00
_cell.angle_gamma   90.00
#
_symmetry.space_group_name_H-M   'P 1'
#
loop_
_entity.id
_entity.type
_entity.pdbx_description
1 polymer ?
#
loop_
_entity_poly.entity_id
_entity_poly.type
_entity_poly.pdbx_seq_one_letter_code
_entity_poly.pdbx_strand_id
1 'polypeptide(L)'
;MTPEGHPFYSLGVNTVASDNNQTYVAGREWMFGALPQAGEPFDKYYGSSDHRTGNGAGEGRSFAAGRWYDFYRANLQRTYDTDGYDQKRWISHTLDRLQAWGFNTIGNWSAADLATADRVPYTLPLSIVGDYASISTGTDWWGGMPDPFDPRFAMATERAVAIAARDHRDDPWLIGFFADNELAWAGPG
;
A
#
# COMPACT_ATOMS: atom_id res chain seq x y z
N MET A 1 11.31 22.19 1.27
CA MET A 1 10.73 23.56 1.25
C MET A 1 9.39 23.46 0.58
N THR A 2 8.43 24.34 0.93
CA THR A 2 7.16 24.43 0.18
C THR A 2 7.41 25.02 -1.22
N PRO A 3 6.46 24.94 -2.16
CA PRO A 3 6.57 25.64 -3.44
C PRO A 3 6.82 27.14 -3.34
N GLU A 4 6.35 27.77 -2.26
CA GLU A 4 6.54 29.20 -1.95
C GLU A 4 7.89 29.47 -1.29
N GLY A 5 8.73 28.46 -1.07
CA GLY A 5 10.07 28.61 -0.51
C GLY A 5 10.16 28.63 1.02
N HIS A 6 9.10 28.29 1.72
CA HIS A 6 9.14 28.21 3.18
C HIS A 6 9.74 26.88 3.67
N PRO A 7 10.40 26.85 4.85
CA PRO A 7 10.83 25.61 5.46
C PRO A 7 9.66 24.65 5.65
N PHE A 8 9.86 23.38 5.30
CA PHE A 8 8.87 22.31 5.46
C PHE A 8 9.53 21.14 6.17
N TYR A 9 8.95 20.71 7.28
CA TYR A 9 9.32 19.49 7.99
C TYR A 9 8.22 18.45 7.77
N SER A 10 8.55 17.40 7.03
CA SER A 10 7.62 16.30 6.73
C SER A 10 7.40 15.42 7.96
N LEU A 11 6.17 15.36 8.43
CA LEU A 11 5.72 14.46 9.48
C LEU A 11 4.55 13.67 8.92
N GLY A 12 4.82 12.43 8.48
CA GLY A 12 3.86 11.63 7.72
C GLY A 12 3.52 10.29 8.35
N VAL A 13 2.51 9.67 7.78
CA VAL A 13 2.08 8.31 8.11
C VAL A 13 2.11 7.46 6.84
N ASN A 14 2.80 6.32 6.90
CA ASN A 14 2.83 5.32 5.82
C ASN A 14 1.59 4.42 5.86
N THR A 15 1.28 3.80 4.72
CA THR A 15 0.27 2.73 4.63
C THR A 15 -1.13 3.18 5.10
N VAL A 16 -1.48 4.42 4.83
CA VAL A 16 -2.83 4.93 5.08
C VAL A 16 -3.74 4.45 3.95
N ALA A 17 -4.46 3.38 4.19
CA ALA A 17 -5.28 2.73 3.17
C ALA A 17 -6.57 2.16 3.76
N SER A 18 -7.59 2.01 2.91
CA SER A 18 -8.85 1.34 3.23
C SER A 18 -9.05 0.04 2.43
N ASP A 19 -8.12 -0.29 1.60
CA ASP A 19 -8.02 -1.52 0.81
C ASP A 19 -6.93 -2.44 1.38
N ASN A 20 -6.83 -3.64 0.83
CA ASN A 20 -5.86 -4.66 1.27
C ASN A 20 -5.96 -5.07 2.76
N ASN A 21 -7.13 -4.89 3.37
CA ASN A 21 -7.39 -5.25 4.77
C ASN A 21 -8.00 -6.66 4.90
N GLN A 22 -7.59 -7.57 4.05
CA GLN A 22 -8.10 -8.93 3.98
C GLN A 22 -7.58 -9.75 5.16
N THR A 23 -8.48 -10.15 6.04
CA THR A 23 -8.18 -11.13 7.08
C THR A 23 -8.67 -12.49 6.61
N TYR A 24 -7.76 -13.40 6.27
CA TYR A 24 -8.12 -14.75 5.85
C TYR A 24 -8.72 -15.51 7.02
N VAL A 25 -9.97 -15.96 6.88
CA VAL A 25 -10.73 -16.61 7.95
C VAL A 25 -10.96 -18.10 7.70
N ALA A 26 -10.79 -18.55 6.46
CA ALA A 26 -11.00 -19.97 6.11
C ALA A 26 -10.14 -20.90 6.94
N GLY A 27 -10.77 -21.90 7.57
CA GLY A 27 -10.13 -22.89 8.42
C GLY A 27 -9.71 -22.41 9.81
N ARG A 28 -10.03 -21.17 10.15
CA ARG A 28 -9.73 -20.58 11.46
C ARG A 28 -10.84 -19.67 12.00
N GLU A 29 -12.06 -19.93 11.57
CA GLU A 29 -13.26 -19.17 11.99
C GLU A 29 -13.43 -19.16 13.50
N TRP A 30 -12.98 -20.22 14.18
CA TRP A 30 -13.00 -20.35 15.62
C TRP A 30 -12.16 -19.31 16.38
N MET A 31 -11.23 -18.64 15.70
CA MET A 31 -10.40 -17.57 16.29
C MET A 31 -11.14 -16.24 16.44
N PHE A 32 -12.31 -16.11 15.80
CA PHE A 32 -13.07 -14.87 15.76
C PHE A 32 -14.31 -15.00 16.64
N GLY A 33 -14.56 -14.00 17.49
CA GLY A 33 -15.71 -14.01 18.39
C GLY A 33 -17.06 -13.96 17.67
N ALA A 34 -17.12 -13.30 16.51
CA ALA A 34 -18.27 -13.30 15.63
C ALA A 34 -17.84 -12.98 14.18
N LEU A 35 -18.36 -13.77 13.26
CA LEU A 35 -18.26 -13.54 11.82
C LEU A 35 -19.69 -13.50 11.26
N PRO A 36 -20.06 -12.52 10.42
CA PRO A 36 -21.40 -12.45 9.84
C PRO A 36 -21.75 -13.71 9.05
N GLN A 37 -22.99 -14.18 9.18
CA GLN A 37 -23.52 -15.28 8.39
C GLN A 37 -24.07 -14.74 7.06
N ALA A 38 -24.23 -15.62 6.07
CA ALA A 38 -24.83 -15.23 4.79
C ALA A 38 -26.22 -14.64 5.00
N GLY A 39 -26.45 -13.45 4.41
CA GLY A 39 -27.69 -12.69 4.55
C GLY A 39 -27.74 -11.76 5.77
N GLU A 40 -26.73 -11.79 6.64
CA GLU A 40 -26.64 -10.82 7.73
C GLU A 40 -26.06 -9.48 7.27
N PRO A 41 -26.36 -8.38 7.98
CA PRO A 41 -25.67 -7.12 7.75
C PRO A 41 -24.14 -7.32 7.80
N PHE A 42 -23.43 -6.73 6.84
CA PHE A 42 -21.97 -6.83 6.72
C PHE A 42 -21.41 -8.12 6.10
N ASP A 43 -22.22 -9.09 5.67
CA ASP A 43 -21.73 -10.28 4.95
C ASP A 43 -21.09 -9.92 3.59
N LYS A 44 -21.46 -8.79 3.02
CA LYS A 44 -20.87 -8.25 1.78
C LYS A 44 -19.37 -7.92 1.85
N TYR A 45 -18.79 -7.93 3.03
CA TYR A 45 -17.36 -7.70 3.22
C TYR A 45 -16.53 -8.98 3.20
N TYR A 46 -17.14 -10.12 2.89
CA TYR A 46 -16.41 -11.32 2.54
C TYR A 46 -15.90 -11.28 1.11
N GLY A 47 -14.78 -11.94 0.90
CA GLY A 47 -14.25 -12.26 -0.40
C GLY A 47 -13.43 -13.54 -0.35
N SER A 48 -12.88 -13.92 -1.49
CA SER A 48 -11.99 -15.07 -1.59
C SER A 48 -10.81 -14.76 -2.51
N SER A 49 -9.70 -15.44 -2.28
CA SER A 49 -8.53 -15.37 -3.15
C SER A 49 -7.90 -16.73 -3.25
N ASP A 50 -7.66 -17.17 -4.48
CA ASP A 50 -6.96 -18.42 -4.76
C ASP A 50 -5.44 -18.23 -4.75
N HIS A 51 -4.98 -16.99 -4.72
CA HIS A 51 -3.57 -16.64 -4.73
C HIS A 51 -3.11 -16.21 -3.36
N ARG A 52 -1.94 -16.69 -2.96
CA ARG A 52 -1.20 -16.13 -1.84
C ARG A 52 -0.78 -14.72 -2.24
N THR A 53 -1.50 -13.74 -1.73
CA THR A 53 -1.15 -12.34 -1.95
C THR A 53 -0.20 -11.88 -0.86
N GLY A 54 0.78 -11.15 -1.25
CA GLY A 54 1.76 -10.55 -0.36
C GLY A 54 3.10 -11.27 -0.36
N ASN A 55 4.11 -10.47 -0.28
CA ASN A 55 5.48 -10.88 -0.08
C ASN A 55 5.56 -11.61 1.27
N GLY A 56 6.31 -12.66 1.33
CA GLY A 56 6.38 -13.48 2.53
C GLY A 56 5.29 -14.54 2.68
N ALA A 57 4.56 -14.84 1.62
CA ALA A 57 3.80 -16.08 1.52
C ALA A 57 4.74 -17.27 1.30
N GLY A 58 5.80 -17.37 2.11
CA GLY A 58 6.71 -18.49 2.11
C GLY A 58 6.00 -19.82 2.38
N GLU A 59 6.66 -20.91 2.08
CA GLU A 59 6.16 -22.26 2.37
C GLU A 59 5.64 -22.34 3.82
N GLY A 60 4.43 -22.89 3.99
CA GLY A 60 3.82 -23.08 5.31
C GLY A 60 2.78 -22.03 5.73
N ARG A 61 2.54 -20.97 4.99
CA ARG A 61 1.46 -20.00 5.29
C ARG A 61 0.15 -20.38 4.60
N SER A 62 -0.50 -21.44 5.09
CA SER A 62 -1.73 -21.98 4.51
C SER A 62 -2.96 -21.07 4.62
N PHE A 63 -2.90 -20.03 5.46
CA PHE A 63 -4.02 -19.13 5.73
C PHE A 63 -3.96 -17.80 4.91
N ALA A 64 -3.10 -17.71 3.92
CA ALA A 64 -3.02 -16.57 3.01
C ALA A 64 -3.80 -16.79 1.70
N ALA A 65 -4.68 -17.78 1.66
CA ALA A 65 -5.58 -18.09 0.54
C ALA A 65 -6.95 -18.52 1.08
N GLY A 66 -7.96 -18.53 0.23
CA GLY A 66 -9.32 -18.90 0.55
C GLY A 66 -10.18 -17.70 0.94
N ARG A 67 -11.20 -17.97 1.77
CA ARG A 67 -12.15 -16.94 2.19
C ARG A 67 -11.52 -15.97 3.20
N TRP A 68 -11.70 -14.67 2.97
CA TRP A 68 -11.27 -13.58 3.86
C TRP A 68 -12.45 -12.68 4.21
N TYR A 69 -12.29 -11.87 5.26
CA TYR A 69 -13.22 -10.85 5.68
C TYR A 69 -12.51 -9.51 5.88
N ASP A 70 -13.11 -8.42 5.39
CA ASP A 70 -12.61 -7.06 5.57
C ASP A 70 -13.26 -6.42 6.81
N PHE A 71 -12.65 -6.63 7.96
CA PHE A 71 -13.10 -6.04 9.21
C PHE A 71 -13.04 -4.52 9.20
N TYR A 72 -12.05 -3.95 8.49
CA TYR A 72 -11.85 -2.52 8.48
C TYR A 72 -13.00 -1.82 7.76
N ARG A 73 -13.35 -2.22 6.54
CA ARG A 73 -14.48 -1.66 5.80
C ARG A 73 -15.81 -1.90 6.50
N ALA A 74 -16.01 -3.05 7.11
CA ALA A 74 -17.19 -3.32 7.92
C ALA A 74 -17.29 -2.36 9.11
N ASN A 75 -16.19 -2.07 9.79
CA ASN A 75 -16.15 -1.12 10.89
C ASN A 75 -16.34 0.34 10.42
N LEU A 76 -15.81 0.71 9.25
CA LEU A 76 -16.06 2.03 8.67
C LEU A 76 -17.56 2.24 8.40
N GLN A 77 -18.24 1.24 7.83
CA GLN A 77 -19.69 1.32 7.64
C GLN A 77 -20.42 1.51 8.97
N ARG A 78 -20.08 0.74 10.01
CA ARG A 78 -20.68 0.91 11.35
C ARG A 78 -20.42 2.29 11.93
N THR A 79 -19.18 2.76 11.82
CA THR A 79 -18.76 4.06 12.39
C THR A 79 -19.43 5.25 11.71
N TYR A 80 -19.61 5.16 10.40
CA TYR A 80 -20.18 6.27 9.63
C TYR A 80 -21.70 6.17 9.44
N ASP A 81 -22.30 5.09 9.92
CA ASP A 81 -23.74 4.81 9.79
C ASP A 81 -24.21 4.94 8.33
N THR A 82 -23.55 4.22 7.43
CA THR A 82 -23.80 4.24 5.99
C THR A 82 -24.33 2.90 5.50
N ASP A 83 -25.02 2.89 4.34
CA ASP A 83 -25.49 1.64 3.72
C ASP A 83 -24.39 0.78 3.11
N GLY A 84 -23.13 1.26 3.16
CA GLY A 84 -21.96 0.57 2.67
C GLY A 84 -20.69 1.34 2.95
N TYR A 85 -19.57 0.83 2.44
CA TYR A 85 -18.33 1.55 2.46
C TYR A 85 -18.40 2.75 1.52
N ASP A 86 -18.12 3.95 2.05
CA ASP A 86 -18.07 5.22 1.31
C ASP A 86 -16.61 5.71 1.23
N GLN A 87 -16.01 5.54 0.07
CA GLN A 87 -14.62 5.93 -0.20
C GLN A 87 -14.39 7.45 -0.05
N LYS A 88 -15.29 8.27 -0.55
CA LYS A 88 -15.13 9.73 -0.48
C LYS A 88 -15.16 10.22 0.96
N ARG A 89 -16.07 9.66 1.73
CA ARG A 89 -16.19 9.97 3.15
C ARG A 89 -14.97 9.50 3.92
N TRP A 90 -14.45 8.30 3.61
CA TRP A 90 -13.22 7.79 4.20
C TRP A 90 -12.03 8.70 3.91
N ILE A 91 -11.84 9.14 2.65
CA ILE A 91 -10.78 10.07 2.26
C ILE A 91 -10.88 11.37 3.07
N SER A 92 -12.04 12.02 3.05
CA SER A 92 -12.25 13.28 3.78
C SER A 92 -11.92 13.14 5.26
N HIS A 93 -12.52 12.17 5.94
CA HIS A 93 -12.30 11.96 7.37
C HIS A 93 -10.87 11.55 7.70
N THR A 94 -10.21 10.80 6.82
CA THR A 94 -8.82 10.40 7.01
C THR A 94 -7.89 11.61 6.95
N LEU A 95 -8.05 12.46 5.95
CA LEU A 95 -7.26 13.69 5.81
C LEU A 95 -7.53 14.68 6.94
N ASP A 96 -8.80 14.89 7.31
CA ASP A 96 -9.16 15.74 8.44
C ASP A 96 -8.51 15.27 9.75
N ARG A 97 -8.52 13.96 9.98
CA ARG A 97 -7.92 13.34 11.17
C ARG A 97 -6.41 13.48 11.19
N LEU A 98 -5.73 13.21 10.09
CA LEU A 98 -4.28 13.36 9.99
C LEU A 98 -3.86 14.79 10.26
N GLN A 99 -4.53 15.76 9.65
CA GLN A 99 -4.27 17.18 9.88
C GLN A 99 -4.55 17.60 11.34
N ALA A 100 -5.65 17.13 11.92
CA ALA A 100 -5.98 17.40 13.33
C ALA A 100 -4.96 16.81 14.32
N TRP A 101 -4.29 15.71 13.95
CA TRP A 101 -3.22 15.10 14.74
C TRP A 101 -1.84 15.71 14.47
N GLY A 102 -1.75 16.71 13.60
CA GLY A 102 -0.52 17.40 13.28
C GLY A 102 0.33 16.73 12.20
N PHE A 103 -0.18 15.69 11.52
CA PHE A 103 0.49 15.11 10.36
C PHE A 103 0.26 15.98 9.13
N ASN A 104 1.31 16.13 8.33
CA ASN A 104 1.31 16.96 7.13
C ASN A 104 1.82 16.23 5.88
N THR A 105 1.95 14.92 5.94
CA THR A 105 2.44 14.10 4.83
C THR A 105 1.73 12.75 4.80
N ILE A 106 1.29 12.34 3.62
CA ILE A 106 0.89 10.97 3.31
C ILE A 106 2.13 10.20 2.87
N GLY A 107 2.50 9.20 3.66
CA GLY A 107 3.69 8.42 3.41
C GLY A 107 3.47 7.29 2.41
N ASN A 108 4.54 6.53 2.18
CA ASN A 108 4.57 5.48 1.18
C ASN A 108 3.53 4.37 1.43
N TRP A 109 3.10 3.67 0.38
CA TRP A 109 2.07 2.61 0.37
C TRP A 109 0.68 3.04 0.85
N SER A 110 0.43 4.33 0.90
CA SER A 110 -0.92 4.86 1.15
C SER A 110 -1.79 4.77 -0.10
N ALA A 111 -3.11 4.82 0.09
CA ALA A 111 -4.05 4.79 -1.03
C ALA A 111 -3.85 5.99 -1.96
N ALA A 112 -3.77 5.74 -3.26
CA ALA A 112 -3.54 6.76 -4.28
C ALA A 112 -4.58 7.89 -4.26
N ASP A 113 -5.82 7.57 -3.90
CA ASP A 113 -6.91 8.54 -3.80
C ASP A 113 -6.69 9.62 -2.72
N LEU A 114 -5.83 9.34 -1.73
CA LEU A 114 -5.44 10.36 -0.74
C LEU A 114 -4.49 11.39 -1.35
N ALA A 115 -3.61 10.95 -2.25
CA ALA A 115 -2.69 11.81 -2.98
C ALA A 115 -3.45 12.79 -3.91
N THR A 116 -4.45 12.27 -4.63
CA THR A 116 -5.25 13.05 -5.59
C THR A 116 -6.28 13.99 -4.95
N ALA A 117 -6.33 14.06 -3.63
CA ALA A 117 -7.23 14.96 -2.92
C ALA A 117 -6.71 16.41 -2.84
N ASP A 118 -5.46 16.68 -3.22
CA ASP A 118 -4.81 17.99 -3.24
C ASP A 118 -4.91 18.75 -1.88
N ARG A 119 -4.72 18.02 -0.80
CA ARG A 119 -4.89 18.55 0.56
C ARG A 119 -3.67 18.39 1.46
N VAL A 120 -2.88 17.36 1.20
CA VAL A 120 -1.73 16.99 2.02
C VAL A 120 -0.62 16.51 1.09
N PRO A 121 0.61 17.01 1.25
CA PRO A 121 1.77 16.49 0.52
C PRO A 121 1.94 14.99 0.69
N TYR A 122 2.51 14.33 -0.32
CA TYR A 122 2.61 12.88 -0.32
C TYR A 122 3.91 12.35 -0.93
N THR A 123 4.20 11.08 -0.68
CA THR A 123 5.26 10.31 -1.34
C THR A 123 4.66 9.13 -2.09
N LEU A 124 5.34 8.64 -3.11
CA LEU A 124 4.92 7.48 -3.90
C LEU A 124 6.01 6.40 -3.96
N PRO A 125 5.65 5.11 -4.00
CA PRO A 125 6.58 4.06 -4.38
C PRO A 125 6.88 4.14 -5.87
N LEU A 126 8.14 3.94 -6.22
CA LEU A 126 8.63 3.80 -7.59
C LEU A 126 9.28 2.43 -7.74
N SER A 127 8.53 1.45 -8.20
CA SER A 127 9.06 0.11 -8.43
C SER A 127 9.72 0.02 -9.80
N ILE A 128 10.98 -0.42 -9.82
CA ILE A 128 11.72 -0.66 -11.07
C ILE A 128 11.50 -2.11 -11.48
N VAL A 129 10.61 -2.33 -12.44
CA VAL A 129 10.20 -3.67 -12.88
C VAL A 129 10.71 -3.94 -14.29
N GLY A 130 11.41 -5.06 -14.50
CA GLY A 130 11.93 -5.45 -15.80
C GLY A 130 12.56 -6.85 -15.77
N ASP A 131 12.90 -7.34 -16.95
CA ASP A 131 13.64 -8.60 -17.15
C ASP A 131 15.15 -8.33 -17.20
N TYR A 132 15.72 -7.94 -16.07
CA TYR A 132 17.14 -7.70 -15.89
C TYR A 132 17.75 -8.70 -14.90
N ALA A 133 19.06 -8.87 -14.96
CA ALA A 133 19.78 -9.71 -14.02
C ALA A 133 19.71 -9.12 -12.60
N SER A 134 19.62 -10.00 -11.62
CA SER A 134 19.73 -9.65 -10.20
C SER A 134 20.82 -10.47 -9.54
N ILE A 135 21.44 -9.86 -8.55
CA ILE A 135 22.43 -10.51 -7.68
C ILE A 135 21.64 -11.11 -6.52
N SER A 136 21.33 -12.41 -6.63
CA SER A 136 20.63 -13.12 -5.57
C SER A 136 21.61 -13.50 -4.46
N THR A 137 21.16 -13.35 -3.23
CA THR A 137 21.89 -13.79 -2.04
C THR A 137 21.37 -15.11 -1.47
N GLY A 138 20.33 -15.70 -2.12
CA GLY A 138 19.66 -16.90 -1.66
C GLY A 138 18.51 -16.64 -0.68
N THR A 139 18.32 -15.40 -0.23
CA THR A 139 17.23 -14.97 0.66
C THR A 139 16.61 -13.68 0.18
N ASP A 140 16.19 -13.67 -1.07
CA ASP A 140 15.62 -12.49 -1.73
C ASP A 140 14.13 -12.35 -1.36
N TRP A 141 13.86 -11.95 -0.14
CA TRP A 141 12.50 -11.92 0.42
C TRP A 141 11.55 -10.97 -0.32
N TRP A 142 12.03 -9.75 -0.61
CA TRP A 142 11.28 -8.73 -1.34
C TRP A 142 11.74 -8.59 -2.79
N GLY A 143 12.95 -9.03 -3.09
CA GLY A 143 13.57 -9.00 -4.40
C GLY A 143 15.08 -9.05 -4.31
N GLY A 144 15.72 -9.58 -5.35
CA GLY A 144 17.17 -9.56 -5.50
C GLY A 144 17.67 -8.14 -5.78
N MET A 145 18.89 -7.86 -5.39
CA MET A 145 19.57 -6.61 -5.76
C MET A 145 19.74 -6.58 -7.30
N PRO A 146 19.25 -5.56 -8.01
CA PRO A 146 19.50 -5.44 -9.45
C PRO A 146 20.99 -5.43 -9.75
N ASP A 147 21.40 -6.05 -10.85
CA ASP A 147 22.75 -5.89 -11.38
C ASP A 147 22.84 -4.51 -12.07
N PRO A 148 23.57 -3.55 -11.51
CA PRO A 148 23.65 -2.20 -12.08
C PRO A 148 24.42 -2.16 -13.41
N PHE A 149 25.11 -3.23 -13.78
CA PHE A 149 25.84 -3.35 -15.04
C PHE A 149 24.99 -4.03 -16.14
N ASP A 150 23.83 -4.56 -15.82
CA ASP A 150 22.90 -5.06 -16.84
C ASP A 150 22.20 -3.86 -17.52
N PRO A 151 22.40 -3.65 -18.84
CA PRO A 151 21.79 -2.52 -19.54
C PRO A 151 20.25 -2.56 -19.50
N ARG A 152 19.64 -3.72 -19.29
CA ARG A 152 18.20 -3.85 -19.15
C ARG A 152 17.68 -3.23 -17.85
N PHE A 153 18.51 -3.19 -16.78
CA PHE A 153 18.17 -2.46 -15.56
C PHE A 153 18.11 -0.95 -15.82
N ALA A 154 19.07 -0.39 -16.54
CA ALA A 154 19.03 1.02 -16.94
C ALA A 154 17.76 1.35 -17.75
N MET A 155 17.43 0.52 -18.72
CA MET A 155 16.19 0.66 -19.53
C MET A 155 14.92 0.60 -18.68
N ALA A 156 14.87 -0.34 -17.73
CA ALA A 156 13.74 -0.48 -16.79
C ALA A 156 13.60 0.77 -15.90
N THR A 157 14.72 1.28 -15.42
CA THR A 157 14.78 2.51 -14.61
C THR A 157 14.30 3.72 -15.41
N GLU A 158 14.82 3.91 -16.62
CA GLU A 158 14.38 5.01 -17.51
C GLU A 158 12.88 4.95 -17.78
N ARG A 159 12.34 3.75 -18.02
CA ARG A 159 10.90 3.55 -18.22
C ARG A 159 10.09 3.91 -16.96
N ALA A 160 10.50 3.45 -15.80
CA ALA A 160 9.82 3.75 -14.54
C ALA A 160 9.81 5.24 -14.24
N VAL A 161 10.96 5.91 -14.42
CA VAL A 161 11.11 7.37 -14.26
C VAL A 161 10.28 8.13 -15.28
N ALA A 162 10.25 7.69 -16.56
CA ALA A 162 9.46 8.35 -17.60
C ALA A 162 7.96 8.31 -17.29
N ILE A 163 7.46 7.17 -16.79
CA ILE A 163 6.06 7.03 -16.37
C ILE A 163 5.78 7.97 -15.19
N ALA A 164 6.60 7.94 -14.16
CA ALA A 164 6.44 8.77 -12.98
C ALA A 164 6.48 10.28 -13.33
N ALA A 165 7.40 10.67 -14.21
CA ALA A 165 7.51 12.05 -14.67
C ALA A 165 6.32 12.49 -15.52
N ARG A 166 5.77 11.60 -16.36
CA ARG A 166 4.56 11.90 -17.13
C ARG A 166 3.39 12.25 -16.21
N ASP A 167 3.24 11.50 -15.15
CA ASP A 167 2.05 11.53 -14.30
C ASP A 167 2.17 12.57 -13.16
N HIS A 168 3.41 12.90 -12.74
CA HIS A 168 3.62 13.67 -11.49
C HIS A 168 4.63 14.82 -11.59
N ARG A 169 5.20 15.14 -12.78
CA ARG A 169 6.26 16.15 -12.89
C ARG A 169 5.89 17.50 -12.30
N ASP A 170 4.67 17.92 -12.54
CA ASP A 170 4.19 19.26 -12.19
C ASP A 170 3.25 19.26 -10.98
N ASP A 171 3.23 18.15 -10.23
CA ASP A 171 2.41 18.04 -9.04
C ASP A 171 3.10 18.70 -7.83
N PRO A 172 2.57 19.84 -7.33
CA PRO A 172 3.17 20.55 -6.22
C PRO A 172 3.01 19.82 -4.86
N TRP A 173 2.16 18.80 -4.79
CA TRP A 173 1.92 18.01 -3.59
C TRP A 173 2.87 16.83 -3.45
N LEU A 174 3.52 16.42 -4.54
CA LEU A 174 4.48 15.32 -4.50
C LEU A 174 5.81 15.77 -3.88
N ILE A 175 6.19 15.18 -2.74
CA ILE A 175 7.49 15.40 -2.10
C ILE A 175 8.60 14.63 -2.82
N GLY A 176 8.32 13.39 -3.25
CA GLY A 176 9.28 12.53 -3.91
C GLY A 176 8.86 11.07 -3.95
N PHE A 177 9.81 10.24 -4.39
CA PHE A 177 9.60 8.81 -4.57
C PHE A 177 10.49 7.98 -3.64
N PHE A 178 9.98 6.82 -3.23
CA PHE A 178 10.75 5.73 -2.68
C PHE A 178 11.03 4.71 -3.79
N ALA A 179 12.29 4.60 -4.21
CA ALA A 179 12.69 3.68 -5.25
C ALA A 179 12.87 2.28 -4.67
N ASP A 180 12.09 1.33 -5.18
CA ASP A 180 12.02 -0.06 -4.74
C ASP A 180 11.75 -0.22 -3.22
N ASN A 181 11.91 -1.43 -2.68
CA ASN A 181 11.70 -1.71 -1.26
C ASN A 181 12.54 -2.91 -0.80
N GLU A 182 13.32 -2.70 0.26
CA GLU A 182 14.00 -3.77 1.01
C GLU A 182 14.71 -4.80 0.13
N LEU A 183 15.46 -4.34 -0.87
CA LEU A 183 16.26 -5.21 -1.73
C LEU A 183 17.34 -5.93 -0.91
N ALA A 184 17.56 -7.20 -1.23
CA ALA A 184 18.53 -8.02 -0.51
C ALA A 184 19.97 -7.58 -0.79
N TRP A 185 20.71 -7.18 0.26
CA TRP A 185 22.10 -6.74 0.17
C TRP A 185 23.11 -7.87 0.37
N ALA A 186 22.76 -8.82 1.23
CA ALA A 186 23.68 -9.85 1.67
C ALA A 186 22.94 -11.20 1.77
N GLY A 187 23.72 -12.28 1.74
CA GLY A 187 23.21 -13.62 1.98
C GLY A 187 22.62 -13.80 3.38
N PRO A 188 22.16 -15.01 3.70
CA PRO A 188 21.57 -15.28 4.98
C PRO A 188 22.55 -14.86 6.08
N GLY A 189 22.13 -13.85 6.85
CA GLY A 189 22.83 -13.43 8.05
C GLY A 189 22.47 -14.31 9.22
#